data_0f4d95d5deab93259de1a1f72347fac8
#
_entry.id   0f4d95d5deab93259de1a1f72347fac8
#
_cell.length_a   1.000
_cell.length_b   1.000
_cell.length_c   1.000
_cell.angle_alpha   90.00
_cell.angle_beta   90.00
_cell.angle_gamma   90.00
#
_symmetry.space_group_name_H-M   'P 1'
#
loop_
_entity.id
_entity.type
_entity.pdbx_description
1 polymer ?
#
loop_
_entity_poly.entity_id
_entity_poly.type
_entity_poly.pdbx_seq_one_letter_code
_entity_poly.pdbx_strand_id
1 'polypeptide(L)'
;MTRPTRPFVSVIMPCRNEERHLDRCLESILASDYPADRMELLVVDGMSSDRTRDIVAEYARHHPVIRLLDNPRHIAPCGLNIGIQASRGEVIVRMDAHVIYLPTYLPILVQALLERGADNVGGVLETLPGADTPVARAIAIGLSHRLGVGNSYFRVGAPEPRWVDTVAFGCFRREAFERAGLFDEELVRNQDDEFNFRLIRRGGRVLLMPTARAYYVARTSLRQLWRMYFQYGYFKPLVARKVGRVMTLRQLVPSLFLTTLAACGLAAVWWRPAALAGMGIAAAYAAAVLAASAAASPRHGPRVAGALTLVFPVLHVAYGLGFLLGLRDHVLRSRPRTAELSALPMSR
;
A
#
# COMPACT_ATOMS: atom_id res chain seq x y z
N MET A 1 3.35 -40.93 -0.23
CA MET A 1 3.55 -39.57 -0.76
C MET A 1 4.07 -38.70 0.39
N THR A 2 5.35 -38.38 0.39
CA THR A 2 5.95 -37.46 1.36
C THR A 2 5.32 -36.08 1.15
N ARG A 3 4.71 -35.51 2.21
CA ARG A 3 4.26 -34.09 2.17
C ARG A 3 5.46 -33.27 1.72
N PRO A 4 5.31 -32.39 0.68
CA PRO A 4 6.41 -31.53 0.29
C PRO A 4 6.86 -30.75 1.53
N THR A 5 8.15 -30.79 1.82
CA THR A 5 8.73 -30.07 2.96
C THR A 5 8.44 -28.59 2.74
N ARG A 6 7.72 -27.96 3.69
CA ARG A 6 7.43 -26.52 3.63
C ARG A 6 8.74 -25.77 3.62
N PRO A 7 8.94 -24.78 2.69
CA PRO A 7 10.18 -24.02 2.62
C PRO A 7 10.43 -23.22 3.89
N PHE A 8 11.66 -22.83 4.14
CA PHE A 8 11.96 -21.88 5.20
C PHE A 8 11.56 -20.47 4.76
N VAL A 9 10.76 -19.79 5.60
CA VAL A 9 10.19 -18.47 5.32
C VAL A 9 10.87 -17.43 6.19
N SER A 10 11.32 -16.32 5.59
CA SER A 10 11.72 -15.12 6.32
C SER A 10 10.64 -14.06 6.19
N VAL A 11 9.95 -13.77 7.28
CA VAL A 11 9.02 -12.63 7.38
C VAL A 11 9.83 -11.38 7.71
N ILE A 12 9.70 -10.34 6.90
CA ILE A 12 10.38 -9.04 7.10
C ILE A 12 9.34 -8.00 7.45
N MET A 13 9.50 -7.37 8.60
CA MET A 13 8.60 -6.35 9.13
C MET A 13 9.37 -5.03 9.32
N PRO A 14 9.32 -4.11 8.36
CA PRO A 14 9.81 -2.76 8.61
C PRO A 14 8.85 -2.04 9.55
N CYS A 15 9.33 -1.45 10.62
CA CYS A 15 8.52 -0.70 11.56
C CYS A 15 9.21 0.59 12.02
N ARG A 16 8.42 1.56 12.44
CA ARG A 16 8.88 2.76 13.11
C ARG A 16 7.74 3.43 13.86
N ASN A 17 7.86 3.58 15.18
CA ASN A 17 6.88 4.20 16.06
C ASN A 17 5.50 3.52 15.93
N GLU A 18 5.46 2.20 16.16
CA GLU A 18 4.28 1.34 16.00
C GLU A 18 3.75 0.78 17.35
N GLU A 19 4.12 1.38 18.49
CA GLU A 19 3.74 0.89 19.83
C GLU A 19 2.24 0.58 20.00
N ARG A 20 1.37 1.29 19.26
CA ARG A 20 -0.09 1.12 19.36
C ARG A 20 -0.65 -0.12 18.66
N HIS A 21 0.09 -0.66 17.70
CA HIS A 21 -0.41 -1.72 16.82
C HIS A 21 0.43 -2.99 16.87
N LEU A 22 1.67 -2.85 17.33
CA LEU A 22 2.70 -3.89 17.20
C LEU A 22 2.35 -5.17 17.94
N ASP A 23 1.83 -5.08 19.20
CA ASP A 23 1.43 -6.25 19.98
C ASP A 23 0.46 -7.15 19.19
N ARG A 24 -0.65 -6.59 18.73
CA ARG A 24 -1.67 -7.33 17.96
C ARG A 24 -1.11 -7.89 16.65
N CYS A 25 -0.19 -7.17 16.02
CA CYS A 25 0.44 -7.62 14.80
C CYS A 25 1.36 -8.83 15.07
N LEU A 26 2.24 -8.76 16.07
CA LEU A 26 3.13 -9.86 16.46
C LEU A 26 2.34 -11.08 16.89
N GLU A 27 1.33 -10.94 17.75
CA GLU A 27 0.41 -12.02 18.13
C GLU A 27 -0.21 -12.69 16.91
N SER A 28 -0.70 -11.91 15.94
CA SER A 28 -1.34 -12.44 14.74
C SER A 28 -0.38 -13.22 13.83
N ILE A 29 0.90 -12.82 13.77
CA ILE A 29 1.93 -13.53 13.01
C ILE A 29 2.34 -14.83 13.74
N LEU A 30 2.50 -14.77 15.05
CA LEU A 30 2.83 -15.92 15.88
C LEU A 30 1.71 -16.98 15.90
N ALA A 31 0.45 -16.55 15.73
CA ALA A 31 -0.72 -17.44 15.59
C ALA A 31 -0.87 -18.04 14.20
N SER A 32 0.09 -17.86 13.30
CA SER A 32 0.04 -18.42 11.94
C SER A 32 0.06 -19.95 11.94
N ASP A 33 -0.74 -20.55 11.04
CA ASP A 33 -0.74 -22.01 10.77
C ASP A 33 0.54 -22.47 10.03
N TYR A 34 1.55 -21.63 9.92
CA TYR A 34 2.86 -21.99 9.38
C TYR A 34 3.77 -22.51 10.50
N PRO A 35 4.55 -23.60 10.29
CA PRO A 35 5.39 -24.16 11.35
C PRO A 35 6.44 -23.15 11.86
N ALA A 36 6.48 -22.95 13.17
CA ALA A 36 7.39 -21.99 13.79
C ALA A 36 8.88 -22.33 13.58
N ASP A 37 9.22 -23.62 13.46
CA ASP A 37 10.57 -24.10 13.15
C ASP A 37 10.98 -23.88 11.68
N ARG A 38 10.02 -23.45 10.83
CA ARG A 38 10.20 -23.17 9.41
C ARG A 38 10.06 -21.70 9.07
N MET A 39 10.11 -20.83 10.06
CA MET A 39 10.04 -19.39 9.83
C MET A 39 10.98 -18.61 10.75
N GLU A 40 11.34 -17.41 10.32
CA GLU A 40 11.92 -16.35 11.13
C GLU A 40 11.15 -15.07 10.91
N LEU A 41 11.09 -14.20 11.92
CA LEU A 41 10.51 -12.86 11.84
C LEU A 41 11.59 -11.84 12.12
N LEU A 42 11.98 -11.09 11.08
CA LEU A 42 12.94 -10.01 11.15
C LEU A 42 12.20 -8.69 11.28
N VAL A 43 12.14 -8.16 12.49
CA VAL A 43 11.57 -6.84 12.78
C VAL A 43 12.68 -5.81 12.57
N VAL A 44 12.55 -4.99 11.53
CA VAL A 44 13.58 -4.01 11.13
C VAL A 44 13.13 -2.61 11.53
N ASP A 45 13.63 -2.17 12.68
CA ASP A 45 13.20 -0.94 13.32
C ASP A 45 13.90 0.31 12.78
N GLY A 46 13.12 1.27 12.30
CA GLY A 46 13.59 2.57 11.81
C GLY A 46 13.99 3.55 12.92
N MET A 47 14.71 3.10 13.95
CA MET A 47 15.14 3.88 15.11
C MET A 47 13.96 4.56 15.80
N SER A 48 13.00 3.75 16.24
CA SER A 48 11.81 4.21 16.95
C SER A 48 12.15 4.95 18.23
N SER A 49 11.37 5.98 18.53
CA SER A 49 11.48 6.81 19.73
C SER A 49 10.38 6.56 20.77
N ASP A 50 9.43 5.66 20.44
CA ASP A 50 8.37 5.17 21.33
C ASP A 50 8.74 3.77 21.87
N ARG A 51 7.80 3.07 22.48
CA ARG A 51 8.03 1.74 23.07
C ARG A 51 8.12 0.60 22.04
N THR A 52 8.13 0.89 20.74
CA THR A 52 8.22 -0.15 19.68
C THR A 52 9.36 -1.13 19.92
N ARG A 53 10.56 -0.64 20.22
CA ARG A 53 11.77 -1.48 20.43
C ARG A 53 11.66 -2.35 21.69
N ASP A 54 11.09 -1.80 22.76
CA ASP A 54 10.91 -2.53 24.03
C ASP A 54 9.92 -3.70 23.83
N ILE A 55 8.83 -3.45 23.11
CA ILE A 55 7.83 -4.47 22.75
C ILE A 55 8.50 -5.61 21.96
N VAL A 56 9.26 -5.27 20.89
CA VAL A 56 9.96 -6.30 20.11
C VAL A 56 10.95 -7.10 20.95
N ALA A 57 11.72 -6.42 21.82
CA ALA A 57 12.69 -7.07 22.69
C ALA A 57 12.02 -8.01 23.70
N GLU A 58 10.82 -7.69 24.18
CA GLU A 58 10.03 -8.54 25.06
C GLU A 58 9.56 -9.79 24.35
N TYR A 59 8.96 -9.64 23.16
CA TYR A 59 8.55 -10.79 22.34
C TYR A 59 9.72 -11.70 21.95
N ALA A 60 10.88 -11.12 21.58
CA ALA A 60 12.06 -11.88 21.19
C ALA A 60 12.63 -12.74 22.33
N ARG A 61 12.44 -12.35 23.60
CA ARG A 61 12.84 -13.18 24.77
C ARG A 61 12.04 -14.47 24.87
N HIS A 62 10.76 -14.46 24.45
CA HIS A 62 9.86 -15.60 24.55
C HIS A 62 9.69 -16.37 23.22
N HIS A 63 10.06 -15.74 22.10
CA HIS A 63 9.90 -16.28 20.75
C HIS A 63 11.20 -16.19 19.96
N PRO A 64 12.05 -17.25 19.98
CA PRO A 64 13.36 -17.27 19.29
C PRO A 64 13.29 -17.01 17.77
N VAL A 65 12.11 -17.12 17.18
CA VAL A 65 11.87 -16.82 15.75
C VAL A 65 11.98 -15.33 15.45
N ILE A 66 11.86 -14.46 16.46
CA ILE A 66 11.89 -12.99 16.33
C ILE A 66 13.30 -12.46 16.51
N ARG A 67 13.74 -11.64 15.56
CA ARG A 67 15.00 -10.90 15.62
C ARG A 67 14.77 -9.43 15.35
N LEU A 68 15.29 -8.56 16.20
CA LEU A 68 15.30 -7.11 16.01
C LEU A 68 16.55 -6.70 15.23
N LEU A 69 16.36 -5.90 14.18
CA LEU A 69 17.42 -5.30 13.36
C LEU A 69 17.26 -3.78 13.32
N ASP A 70 18.36 -3.06 13.20
CA ASP A 70 18.36 -1.61 13.13
C ASP A 70 18.31 -1.11 11.67
N ASN A 71 17.49 -0.09 11.43
CA ASN A 71 17.46 0.66 10.17
C ASN A 71 17.78 2.14 10.43
N PRO A 72 19.05 2.55 10.42
CA PRO A 72 19.44 3.93 10.70
C PRO A 72 18.98 4.94 9.65
N ARG A 73 18.52 4.47 8.50
CA ARG A 73 17.96 5.34 7.44
C ARG A 73 16.46 5.63 7.61
N HIS A 74 15.79 5.04 8.59
CA HIS A 74 14.42 5.32 9.02
C HIS A 74 13.29 5.04 8.00
N ILE A 75 13.58 4.75 6.73
CA ILE A 75 12.60 4.55 5.67
C ILE A 75 12.36 3.07 5.39
N ALA A 76 11.12 2.73 5.02
CA ALA A 76 10.70 1.35 4.83
C ALA A 76 11.52 0.56 3.79
N PRO A 77 11.86 1.08 2.59
CA PRO A 77 12.64 0.30 1.62
C PRO A 77 14.04 -0.08 2.14
N CYS A 78 14.70 0.80 2.91
CA CYS A 78 15.98 0.47 3.55
C CYS A 78 15.81 -0.65 4.58
N GLY A 79 14.75 -0.58 5.40
CA GLY A 79 14.44 -1.64 6.36
C GLY A 79 14.14 -2.98 5.67
N LEU A 80 13.37 -2.96 4.58
CA LEU A 80 13.12 -4.16 3.77
C LEU A 80 14.42 -4.76 3.24
N ASN A 81 15.31 -3.93 2.68
CA ASN A 81 16.59 -4.38 2.12
C ASN A 81 17.52 -4.98 3.19
N ILE A 82 17.60 -4.35 4.37
CA ILE A 82 18.35 -4.88 5.54
C ILE A 82 17.78 -6.26 5.92
N GLY A 83 16.44 -6.37 6.02
CA GLY A 83 15.78 -7.63 6.35
C GLY A 83 16.03 -8.72 5.28
N ILE A 84 15.95 -8.39 3.98
CA ILE A 84 16.20 -9.34 2.89
C ILE A 84 17.65 -9.85 2.96
N GLN A 85 18.62 -8.97 3.18
CA GLN A 85 20.03 -9.34 3.26
C GLN A 85 20.35 -10.20 4.50
N ALA A 86 19.66 -9.96 5.62
CA ALA A 86 19.84 -10.71 6.87
C ALA A 86 19.02 -12.03 6.91
N SER A 87 18.14 -12.25 5.94
CA SER A 87 17.21 -13.36 5.90
C SER A 87 17.83 -14.67 5.37
N ARG A 88 17.32 -15.80 5.85
CA ARG A 88 17.79 -17.16 5.47
C ARG A 88 16.79 -17.92 4.60
N GLY A 89 15.53 -17.43 4.52
CA GLY A 89 14.42 -18.11 3.88
C GLY A 89 14.56 -18.22 2.36
N GLU A 90 14.10 -19.32 1.80
CA GLU A 90 13.87 -19.50 0.36
C GLU A 90 12.69 -18.64 -0.12
N VAL A 91 11.77 -18.35 0.81
CA VAL A 91 10.62 -17.48 0.61
C VAL A 91 10.76 -16.26 1.51
N ILE A 92 10.62 -15.08 0.94
CA ILE A 92 10.65 -13.79 1.63
C ILE A 92 9.24 -13.22 1.67
N VAL A 93 8.75 -12.88 2.86
CA VAL A 93 7.41 -12.31 3.01
C VAL A 93 7.52 -10.95 3.70
N ARG A 94 6.99 -9.92 3.08
CA ARG A 94 6.82 -8.63 3.74
C ARG A 94 5.53 -8.64 4.55
N MET A 95 5.60 -8.19 5.79
CA MET A 95 4.45 -7.93 6.67
C MET A 95 4.64 -6.58 7.36
N ASP A 96 3.60 -5.74 7.36
CA ASP A 96 3.68 -4.40 7.98
C ASP A 96 3.12 -4.44 9.42
N ALA A 97 3.70 -3.66 10.34
CA ALA A 97 3.46 -3.69 11.78
C ALA A 97 2.08 -3.21 12.25
N HIS A 98 1.27 -2.60 11.38
CA HIS A 98 -0.09 -2.11 11.68
C HIS A 98 -1.18 -2.91 10.95
N VAL A 99 -0.92 -4.18 10.69
CA VAL A 99 -1.82 -5.13 10.02
C VAL A 99 -2.02 -6.33 10.93
N ILE A 100 -3.23 -6.89 10.93
CA ILE A 100 -3.57 -8.13 11.64
C ILE A 100 -3.74 -9.20 10.58
N TYR A 101 -2.96 -10.26 10.67
CA TYR A 101 -2.95 -11.35 9.70
C TYR A 101 -3.81 -12.51 10.19
N LEU A 102 -4.65 -13.09 9.32
CA LEU A 102 -5.35 -14.32 9.66
C LEU A 102 -4.36 -15.49 9.73
N PRO A 103 -4.58 -16.49 10.59
CA PRO A 103 -3.66 -17.66 10.74
C PRO A 103 -3.33 -18.33 9.42
N THR A 104 -4.29 -18.38 8.50
CA THR A 104 -4.15 -18.99 7.17
C THR A 104 -3.45 -18.11 6.14
N TYR A 105 -3.17 -16.82 6.45
CA TYR A 105 -2.61 -15.87 5.50
C TYR A 105 -1.28 -16.34 4.89
N LEU A 106 -0.30 -16.59 5.75
CA LEU A 106 1.03 -17.02 5.32
C LEU A 106 1.02 -18.38 4.59
N PRO A 107 0.37 -19.44 5.12
CA PRO A 107 0.27 -20.71 4.40
C PRO A 107 -0.32 -20.61 3.00
N ILE A 108 -1.39 -19.81 2.82
CA ILE A 108 -2.04 -19.63 1.51
C ILE A 108 -1.09 -18.95 0.52
N LEU A 109 -0.38 -17.90 0.95
CA LEU A 109 0.57 -17.20 0.07
C LEU A 109 1.71 -18.12 -0.36
N VAL A 110 2.32 -18.83 0.58
CA VAL A 110 3.43 -19.75 0.31
C VAL A 110 2.98 -20.89 -0.61
N GLN A 111 1.84 -21.50 -0.35
CA GLN A 111 1.29 -22.54 -1.21
C GLN A 111 1.05 -22.03 -2.64
N ALA A 112 0.40 -20.87 -2.79
CA ALA A 112 0.15 -20.28 -4.09
C ALA A 112 1.46 -19.93 -4.84
N LEU A 113 2.47 -19.43 -4.12
CA LEU A 113 3.79 -19.14 -4.68
C LEU A 113 4.43 -20.39 -5.28
N LEU A 114 4.34 -21.53 -4.57
CA LEU A 114 4.95 -22.79 -5.02
C LEU A 114 4.18 -23.42 -6.19
N GLU A 115 2.84 -23.43 -6.13
CA GLU A 115 2.00 -24.19 -7.05
C GLU A 115 1.64 -23.44 -8.34
N ARG A 116 1.57 -22.09 -8.29
CA ARG A 116 1.06 -21.28 -9.42
C ARG A 116 2.14 -20.69 -10.32
N GLY A 117 3.41 -20.93 -10.04
CA GLY A 117 4.51 -20.36 -10.82
C GLY A 117 4.56 -18.84 -10.76
N ALA A 118 4.14 -18.27 -9.62
CA ALA A 118 4.28 -16.84 -9.34
C ALA A 118 5.66 -16.55 -8.76
N ASP A 119 6.15 -15.34 -8.97
CA ASP A 119 7.38 -14.83 -8.34
C ASP A 119 7.05 -13.97 -7.12
N ASN A 120 5.85 -13.39 -7.09
CA ASN A 120 5.29 -12.65 -5.98
C ASN A 120 3.79 -12.97 -5.83
N VAL A 121 3.35 -13.23 -4.61
CA VAL A 121 1.93 -13.46 -4.27
C VAL A 121 1.52 -12.52 -3.15
N GLY A 122 0.39 -11.84 -3.30
CA GLY A 122 -0.19 -11.02 -2.25
C GLY A 122 -1.64 -11.40 -1.95
N GLY A 123 -2.11 -10.96 -0.79
CA GLY A 123 -3.49 -11.16 -0.33
C GLY A 123 -4.36 -9.92 -0.50
N VAL A 124 -5.58 -10.02 0.02
CA VAL A 124 -6.55 -8.92 0.11
C VAL A 124 -6.47 -8.27 1.48
N LEU A 125 -6.42 -6.96 1.49
CA LEU A 125 -6.46 -6.13 2.70
C LEU A 125 -7.89 -5.67 2.97
N GLU A 126 -8.52 -6.27 3.95
CA GLU A 126 -9.78 -5.77 4.48
C GLU A 126 -9.52 -4.52 5.34
N THR A 127 -10.04 -3.39 4.90
CA THR A 127 -9.76 -2.12 5.56
C THR A 127 -10.71 -1.90 6.74
N LEU A 128 -10.17 -1.86 7.95
CA LEU A 128 -10.90 -1.54 9.17
C LEU A 128 -10.79 -0.05 9.51
N PRO A 129 -11.82 0.55 10.11
CA PRO A 129 -11.74 1.92 10.60
C PRO A 129 -10.75 2.03 11.77
N GLY A 130 -9.86 3.03 11.74
CA GLY A 130 -8.88 3.25 12.80
C GLY A 130 -9.44 3.90 14.07
N ALA A 131 -10.72 4.31 14.05
CA ALA A 131 -11.45 4.83 15.19
C ALA A 131 -12.96 4.65 14.97
N ASP A 132 -13.73 4.67 16.05
CA ASP A 132 -15.19 4.58 15.98
C ASP A 132 -15.84 5.96 15.74
N THR A 133 -15.51 6.57 14.62
CA THR A 133 -16.09 7.84 14.17
C THR A 133 -16.65 7.71 12.75
N PRO A 134 -17.69 8.50 12.39
CA PRO A 134 -18.22 8.48 11.02
C PRO A 134 -17.15 8.73 9.94
N VAL A 135 -16.20 9.63 10.21
CA VAL A 135 -15.10 9.94 9.28
C VAL A 135 -14.15 8.76 9.12
N ALA A 136 -13.73 8.11 10.21
CA ALA A 136 -12.84 6.95 10.14
C ALA A 136 -13.50 5.76 9.44
N ARG A 137 -14.80 5.52 9.71
CA ARG A 137 -15.60 4.50 8.99
C ARG A 137 -15.72 4.83 7.50
N ALA A 138 -15.99 6.08 7.14
CA ALA A 138 -16.04 6.52 5.75
C ALA A 138 -14.67 6.38 5.04
N ILE A 139 -13.56 6.67 5.72
CA ILE A 139 -12.22 6.46 5.17
C ILE A 139 -11.99 4.98 4.85
N ALA A 140 -12.35 4.06 5.75
CA ALA A 140 -12.22 2.63 5.51
C ALA A 140 -13.03 2.18 4.28
N ILE A 141 -14.27 2.65 4.15
CA ILE A 141 -15.12 2.38 2.99
C ILE A 141 -14.51 2.96 1.72
N GLY A 142 -14.09 4.23 1.73
CA GLY A 142 -13.49 4.90 0.56
C GLY A 142 -12.23 4.18 0.06
N LEU A 143 -11.41 3.66 0.97
CA LEU A 143 -10.20 2.88 0.65
C LEU A 143 -10.50 1.47 0.10
N SER A 144 -11.71 0.96 0.25
CA SER A 144 -12.16 -0.34 -0.26
C SER A 144 -13.19 -0.20 -1.39
N HIS A 145 -13.54 1.02 -1.81
CA HIS A 145 -14.54 1.28 -2.83
C HIS A 145 -13.89 1.58 -4.18
N ARG A 146 -14.45 1.01 -5.26
CA ARG A 146 -13.93 1.20 -6.62
C ARG A 146 -13.87 2.67 -7.06
N LEU A 147 -14.82 3.51 -6.63
CA LEU A 147 -14.75 4.94 -6.91
C LEU A 147 -13.52 5.58 -6.26
N GLY A 148 -13.14 5.16 -5.02
CA GLY A 148 -12.00 5.74 -4.30
C GLY A 148 -10.63 5.26 -4.77
N VAL A 149 -10.50 3.96 -5.10
CA VAL A 149 -9.19 3.33 -5.38
C VAL A 149 -9.12 2.62 -6.73
N GLY A 150 -10.14 2.77 -7.56
CA GLY A 150 -10.24 2.08 -8.84
C GLY A 150 -10.27 0.56 -8.70
N ASN A 151 -9.52 -0.13 -9.56
CA ASN A 151 -9.39 -1.57 -9.54
C ASN A 151 -8.11 -2.04 -8.83
N SER A 152 -7.76 -1.42 -7.69
CA SER A 152 -6.72 -1.93 -6.79
C SER A 152 -7.21 -3.20 -6.11
N TYR A 153 -7.03 -4.35 -6.77
CA TYR A 153 -7.61 -5.63 -6.37
C TYR A 153 -7.22 -6.07 -4.95
N PHE A 154 -6.04 -5.74 -4.48
CA PHE A 154 -5.65 -6.00 -3.09
C PHE A 154 -6.48 -5.21 -2.05
N ARG A 155 -7.27 -4.19 -2.48
CA ARG A 155 -8.19 -3.42 -1.62
C ARG A 155 -9.66 -3.71 -1.89
N VAL A 156 -10.04 -3.85 -3.16
CA VAL A 156 -11.44 -4.08 -3.53
C VAL A 156 -11.79 -5.57 -3.60
N GLY A 157 -10.79 -6.44 -3.49
CA GLY A 157 -10.95 -7.87 -3.64
C GLY A 157 -11.09 -8.33 -5.09
N ALA A 158 -11.08 -9.64 -5.27
CA ALA A 158 -11.38 -10.32 -6.52
C ALA A 158 -12.13 -11.64 -6.20
N PRO A 159 -13.01 -12.14 -7.07
CA PRO A 159 -13.73 -13.40 -6.83
C PRO A 159 -12.81 -14.64 -6.90
N GLU A 160 -11.76 -14.57 -7.70
CA GLU A 160 -10.83 -15.67 -7.99
C GLU A 160 -9.37 -15.19 -7.98
N PRO A 161 -8.38 -16.12 -7.86
CA PRO A 161 -6.97 -15.80 -8.03
C PRO A 161 -6.71 -15.09 -9.35
N ARG A 162 -5.93 -14.00 -9.31
CA ARG A 162 -5.76 -13.11 -10.46
C ARG A 162 -4.33 -12.65 -10.63
N TRP A 163 -3.83 -12.70 -11.87
CA TRP A 163 -2.60 -12.02 -12.24
C TRP A 163 -2.83 -10.51 -12.25
N VAL A 164 -1.96 -9.79 -11.54
CA VAL A 164 -2.11 -8.36 -11.32
C VAL A 164 -0.79 -7.62 -11.56
N ASP A 165 -0.89 -6.31 -11.67
CA ASP A 165 0.25 -5.42 -11.80
C ASP A 165 1.01 -5.23 -10.48
N THR A 166 0.31 -5.27 -9.35
CA THR A 166 0.88 -5.08 -8.03
C THR A 166 0.02 -5.71 -6.93
N VAL A 167 0.66 -6.05 -5.83
CA VAL A 167 0.04 -6.46 -4.57
C VAL A 167 0.67 -5.67 -3.42
N ALA A 168 -0.04 -5.58 -2.31
CA ALA A 168 0.54 -5.08 -1.07
C ALA A 168 1.25 -6.24 -0.33
N PHE A 169 2.34 -5.93 0.35
CA PHE A 169 3.08 -6.84 1.25
C PHE A 169 3.65 -8.08 0.59
N GLY A 170 3.70 -8.43 -0.48
CA GLY A 170 4.23 -9.57 -1.25
C GLY A 170 4.89 -10.71 -0.48
N CYS A 171 4.62 -11.92 -0.98
CA CYS A 171 5.32 -13.15 -0.67
C CYS A 171 6.14 -13.53 -1.91
N PHE A 172 7.44 -13.50 -1.81
CA PHE A 172 8.37 -13.57 -2.93
C PHE A 172 9.21 -14.85 -2.88
N ARG A 173 9.54 -15.41 -4.04
CA ARG A 173 10.70 -16.29 -4.15
C ARG A 173 11.98 -15.47 -3.95
N ARG A 174 12.98 -16.01 -3.27
CA ARG A 174 14.27 -15.32 -3.09
C ARG A 174 14.91 -14.95 -4.44
N GLU A 175 14.79 -15.79 -5.44
CA GLU A 175 15.30 -15.57 -6.78
C GLU A 175 14.66 -14.34 -7.48
N ALA A 176 13.49 -13.89 -7.01
CA ALA A 176 12.89 -12.65 -7.49
C ALA A 176 13.77 -11.45 -7.18
N PHE A 177 14.42 -11.42 -6.02
CA PHE A 177 15.37 -10.37 -5.64
C PHE A 177 16.71 -10.49 -6.36
N GLU A 178 17.18 -11.69 -6.63
CA GLU A 178 18.39 -11.93 -7.44
C GLU A 178 18.18 -11.42 -8.87
N ARG A 179 17.01 -11.70 -9.43
CA ARG A 179 16.65 -11.31 -10.80
C ARG A 179 16.26 -9.82 -10.90
N ALA A 180 15.49 -9.30 -9.97
CA ALA A 180 14.97 -7.93 -10.00
C ALA A 180 15.85 -6.92 -9.24
N GLY A 181 16.74 -7.36 -8.34
CA GLY A 181 17.45 -6.52 -7.38
C GLY A 181 16.58 -6.20 -6.15
N LEU A 182 17.12 -5.44 -5.21
CA LEU A 182 16.45 -5.04 -3.99
C LEU A 182 15.43 -3.91 -4.23
N PHE A 183 14.69 -3.49 -3.19
CA PHE A 183 13.81 -2.33 -3.24
C PHE A 183 14.60 -1.04 -3.48
N ASP A 184 14.03 -0.13 -4.27
CA ASP A 184 14.66 1.17 -4.53
C ASP A 184 14.50 2.08 -3.32
N GLU A 185 15.64 2.44 -2.71
CA GLU A 185 15.70 3.21 -1.46
C GLU A 185 15.40 4.72 -1.64
N GLU A 186 15.30 5.22 -2.87
CA GLU A 186 14.83 6.58 -3.13
C GLU A 186 13.29 6.69 -3.04
N LEU A 187 12.58 5.54 -3.07
CA LEU A 187 11.13 5.49 -3.06
C LEU A 187 10.59 5.35 -1.64
N VAL A 188 10.42 6.46 -0.92
CA VAL A 188 9.77 6.48 0.39
C VAL A 188 8.33 5.94 0.33
N ARG A 189 7.68 6.03 -0.84
CA ARG A 189 6.35 5.48 -1.15
C ARG A 189 6.35 4.82 -2.52
N ASN A 190 5.41 3.89 -2.72
CA ASN A 190 5.24 3.15 -3.98
C ASN A 190 6.44 2.24 -4.34
N GLN A 191 7.28 1.90 -3.38
CA GLN A 191 8.37 0.94 -3.56
C GLN A 191 7.88 -0.43 -4.02
N ASP A 192 6.70 -0.88 -3.53
CA ASP A 192 6.07 -2.14 -3.97
C ASP A 192 5.69 -2.09 -5.44
N ASP A 193 5.09 -0.98 -5.88
CA ASP A 193 4.70 -0.81 -7.26
C ASP A 193 5.94 -0.86 -8.19
N GLU A 194 6.99 -0.09 -7.85
CA GLU A 194 8.23 -0.07 -8.63
C GLU A 194 8.83 -1.48 -8.71
N PHE A 195 8.98 -2.16 -7.57
CA PHE A 195 9.55 -3.49 -7.52
C PHE A 195 8.74 -4.49 -8.37
N ASN A 196 7.41 -4.53 -8.19
CA ASN A 196 6.52 -5.44 -8.94
C ASN A 196 6.63 -5.20 -10.45
N PHE A 197 6.71 -3.95 -10.89
CA PHE A 197 6.88 -3.66 -12.31
C PHE A 197 8.24 -4.03 -12.85
N ARG A 198 9.29 -3.75 -12.09
CA ARG A 198 10.64 -4.17 -12.44
C ARG A 198 10.74 -5.70 -12.52
N LEU A 199 10.08 -6.42 -11.61
CA LEU A 199 9.96 -7.88 -11.62
C LEU A 199 9.22 -8.37 -12.88
N ILE A 200 8.06 -7.78 -13.21
CA ILE A 200 7.27 -8.13 -14.41
C ILE A 200 8.06 -7.85 -15.70
N ARG A 201 8.77 -6.73 -15.78
CA ARG A 201 9.63 -6.44 -16.95
C ARG A 201 10.73 -7.45 -17.18
N ARG A 202 11.15 -8.16 -16.14
CA ARG A 202 12.14 -9.25 -16.17
C ARG A 202 11.50 -10.64 -16.28
N GLY A 203 10.24 -10.69 -16.75
CA GLY A 203 9.49 -11.92 -16.99
C GLY A 203 8.87 -12.54 -15.73
N GLY A 204 8.91 -11.85 -14.59
CA GLY A 204 8.25 -12.29 -13.35
C GLY A 204 6.73 -12.13 -13.40
N ARG A 205 6.04 -12.84 -12.51
CA ARG A 205 4.58 -12.87 -12.44
C ARG A 205 4.10 -12.56 -11.02
N VAL A 206 3.11 -11.66 -10.92
CA VAL A 206 2.52 -11.24 -9.65
C VAL A 206 1.09 -11.73 -9.55
N LEU A 207 0.77 -12.46 -8.48
CA LEU A 207 -0.53 -13.11 -8.27
C LEU A 207 -1.23 -12.51 -7.04
N LEU A 208 -2.51 -12.20 -7.16
CA LEU A 208 -3.38 -11.92 -6.04
C LEU A 208 -4.16 -13.18 -5.65
N MET A 209 -4.11 -13.55 -4.36
CA MET A 209 -4.88 -14.63 -3.75
C MET A 209 -5.99 -14.05 -2.87
N PRO A 210 -7.27 -14.06 -3.34
CA PRO A 210 -8.39 -13.45 -2.60
C PRO A 210 -8.70 -14.13 -1.26
N THR A 211 -8.31 -15.40 -1.11
CA THR A 211 -8.50 -16.17 0.14
C THR A 211 -7.49 -15.83 1.23
N ALA A 212 -6.33 -15.28 0.85
CA ALA A 212 -5.35 -14.74 1.81
C ALA A 212 -5.80 -13.35 2.25
N ARG A 213 -6.30 -13.23 3.48
CA ARG A 213 -6.87 -11.97 4.01
C ARG A 213 -6.10 -11.46 5.21
N ALA A 214 -5.94 -10.14 5.26
CA ALA A 214 -5.39 -9.44 6.41
C ALA A 214 -6.18 -8.17 6.68
N TYR A 215 -6.22 -7.73 7.94
CA TYR A 215 -6.95 -6.53 8.34
C TYR A 215 -6.00 -5.34 8.42
N TYR A 216 -6.24 -4.34 7.60
CA TYR A 216 -5.49 -3.09 7.56
C TYR A 216 -6.25 -2.00 8.32
N VAL A 217 -5.65 -1.42 9.36
CA VAL A 217 -6.24 -0.32 10.12
C VAL A 217 -6.02 1.01 9.38
N ALA A 218 -7.12 1.63 8.93
CA ALA A 218 -7.09 2.88 8.16
C ALA A 218 -6.77 4.10 9.02
N ARG A 219 -6.45 5.20 8.35
CA ARG A 219 -6.28 6.53 8.97
C ARG A 219 -7.57 6.99 9.62
N THR A 220 -7.46 7.82 10.66
CA THR A 220 -8.61 8.27 11.46
C THR A 220 -9.14 9.64 11.05
N SER A 221 -8.39 10.43 10.26
CA SER A 221 -8.75 11.79 9.88
C SER A 221 -8.53 12.09 8.40
N LEU A 222 -9.31 13.04 7.85
CA LEU A 222 -9.15 13.51 6.47
C LEU A 222 -7.77 14.12 6.22
N ARG A 223 -7.16 14.78 7.22
CA ARG A 223 -5.80 15.35 7.10
C ARG A 223 -4.74 14.25 6.89
N GLN A 224 -4.84 13.15 7.63
CA GLN A 224 -3.93 12.01 7.47
C GLN A 224 -4.16 11.32 6.12
N LEU A 225 -5.43 11.16 5.70
CA LEU A 225 -5.79 10.61 4.40
C LEU A 225 -5.23 11.46 3.27
N TRP A 226 -5.40 12.79 3.34
CA TRP A 226 -4.83 13.75 2.38
C TRP A 226 -3.32 13.59 2.23
N ARG A 227 -2.58 13.59 3.35
CA ARG A 227 -1.13 13.42 3.33
C ARG A 227 -0.72 12.12 2.65
N MET A 228 -1.38 11.03 3.01
CA MET A 228 -1.10 9.71 2.45
C MET A 228 -1.31 9.68 0.93
N TYR A 229 -2.46 10.16 0.46
CA TYR A 229 -2.77 10.14 -0.97
C TYR A 229 -1.97 11.15 -1.78
N PHE A 230 -1.67 12.31 -1.20
CA PHE A 230 -0.74 13.26 -1.80
C PHE A 230 0.64 12.63 -2.02
N GLN A 231 1.18 11.93 -1.02
CA GLN A 231 2.45 11.22 -1.15
C GLN A 231 2.38 10.09 -2.19
N TYR A 232 1.29 9.32 -2.21
CA TYR A 232 1.11 8.31 -3.25
C TYR A 232 1.13 8.92 -4.66
N GLY A 233 0.41 10.01 -4.87
CA GLY A 233 0.45 10.74 -6.14
C GLY A 233 1.85 11.27 -6.47
N TYR A 234 2.50 11.93 -5.51
CA TYR A 234 3.79 12.60 -5.69
C TYR A 234 4.92 11.66 -6.16
N PHE A 235 4.98 10.46 -5.62
CA PHE A 235 6.01 9.49 -6.00
C PHE A 235 5.69 8.70 -7.29
N LYS A 236 4.46 8.73 -7.81
CA LYS A 236 4.10 7.99 -9.04
C LYS A 236 4.89 8.41 -10.29
N PRO A 237 5.12 9.70 -10.58
CA PRO A 237 5.97 10.11 -11.71
C PRO A 237 7.43 9.65 -11.56
N LEU A 238 7.96 9.61 -10.34
CA LEU A 238 9.29 9.06 -10.08
C LEU A 238 9.35 7.56 -10.40
N VAL A 239 8.35 6.78 -9.96
CA VAL A 239 8.22 5.36 -10.31
C VAL A 239 8.14 5.20 -11.83
N ALA A 240 7.29 5.97 -12.53
CA ALA A 240 7.16 5.91 -13.98
C ALA A 240 8.48 6.21 -14.70
N ARG A 241 9.25 7.19 -14.22
CA ARG A 241 10.59 7.51 -14.74
C ARG A 241 11.58 6.37 -14.53
N LYS A 242 11.63 5.77 -13.33
CA LYS A 242 12.54 4.64 -13.01
C LYS A 242 12.20 3.38 -13.80
N VAL A 243 10.92 3.10 -13.97
CA VAL A 243 10.44 1.95 -14.75
C VAL A 243 10.46 2.22 -16.26
N GLY A 244 10.54 3.49 -16.68
CA GLY A 244 10.60 3.88 -18.09
C GLY A 244 9.25 3.90 -18.81
N ARG A 245 8.12 3.78 -18.07
CA ARG A 245 6.76 3.89 -18.62
C ARG A 245 5.72 4.19 -17.53
N VAL A 246 4.56 4.71 -17.95
CA VAL A 246 3.35 4.77 -17.10
C VAL A 246 2.82 3.36 -16.89
N MET A 247 2.54 3.03 -15.65
CA MET A 247 2.24 1.68 -15.20
C MET A 247 0.83 1.22 -15.52
N THR A 248 -0.16 2.06 -15.17
CA THR A 248 -1.56 1.82 -15.47
C THR A 248 -2.28 3.16 -15.71
N LEU A 249 -3.21 3.17 -16.67
CA LEU A 249 -3.99 4.39 -16.99
C LEU A 249 -4.80 4.93 -15.81
N ARG A 250 -5.27 4.04 -14.91
CA ARG A 250 -6.00 4.45 -13.71
C ARG A 250 -5.23 5.44 -12.83
N GLN A 251 -3.89 5.38 -12.85
CA GLN A 251 -3.03 6.27 -12.05
C GLN A 251 -3.02 7.70 -12.59
N LEU A 252 -3.41 7.91 -13.85
CA LEU A 252 -3.49 9.22 -14.48
C LEU A 252 -4.85 9.90 -14.27
N VAL A 253 -5.92 9.12 -14.00
CA VAL A 253 -7.30 9.63 -13.95
C VAL A 253 -7.47 10.82 -13.01
N PRO A 254 -6.99 10.81 -11.74
CA PRO A 254 -7.18 11.96 -10.86
C PRO A 254 -6.43 13.21 -11.32
N SER A 255 -5.22 13.07 -11.87
CA SER A 255 -4.45 14.21 -12.37
C SER A 255 -5.04 14.78 -13.67
N LEU A 256 -5.49 13.92 -14.59
CA LEU A 256 -6.21 14.33 -15.80
C LEU A 256 -7.52 15.04 -15.47
N PHE A 257 -8.28 14.53 -14.50
CA PHE A 257 -9.49 15.19 -14.02
C PHE A 257 -9.21 16.62 -13.55
N LEU A 258 -8.20 16.82 -12.70
CA LEU A 258 -7.84 18.15 -12.20
C LEU A 258 -7.32 19.07 -13.30
N THR A 259 -6.47 18.58 -14.19
CA THR A 259 -5.94 19.40 -15.30
C THR A 259 -7.03 19.78 -16.29
N THR A 260 -7.98 18.87 -16.58
CA THR A 260 -9.13 19.18 -17.45
C THR A 260 -10.02 20.26 -16.83
N LEU A 261 -10.35 20.14 -15.54
CA LEU A 261 -11.13 21.18 -14.85
C LEU A 261 -10.41 22.53 -14.84
N ALA A 262 -9.11 22.54 -14.57
CA ALA A 262 -8.30 23.76 -14.60
C ALA A 262 -8.26 24.38 -16.01
N ALA A 263 -8.06 23.56 -17.04
CA ALA A 263 -8.06 24.01 -18.43
C ALA A 263 -9.42 24.57 -18.85
N CYS A 264 -10.53 23.89 -18.48
CA CYS A 264 -11.88 24.41 -18.74
C CYS A 264 -12.11 25.75 -18.03
N GLY A 265 -11.68 25.89 -16.76
CA GLY A 265 -11.80 27.12 -16.00
C GLY A 265 -11.01 28.29 -16.63
N LEU A 266 -9.77 28.05 -17.09
CA LEU A 266 -8.98 29.05 -17.80
C LEU A 266 -9.61 29.45 -19.14
N ALA A 267 -10.01 28.45 -19.95
CA ALA A 267 -10.62 28.71 -21.25
C ALA A 267 -12.00 29.38 -21.15
N ALA A 268 -12.70 29.22 -20.03
CA ALA A 268 -14.01 29.84 -19.78
C ALA A 268 -13.99 31.36 -19.80
N VAL A 269 -12.82 31.98 -19.58
CA VAL A 269 -12.64 33.45 -19.63
C VAL A 269 -12.97 33.98 -21.04
N TRP A 270 -12.65 33.19 -22.08
CA TRP A 270 -12.83 33.61 -23.47
C TRP A 270 -13.85 32.76 -24.23
N TRP A 271 -14.18 31.56 -23.74
CA TRP A 271 -14.98 30.59 -24.48
C TRP A 271 -16.02 29.93 -23.59
N ARG A 272 -17.27 30.39 -23.65
CA ARG A 272 -18.40 29.90 -22.85
C ARG A 272 -18.61 28.37 -22.90
N PRO A 273 -18.46 27.66 -24.06
CA PRO A 273 -18.59 26.21 -24.08
C PRO A 273 -17.58 25.49 -23.15
N ALA A 274 -16.40 26.05 -22.92
CA ALA A 274 -15.45 25.49 -21.96
C ALA A 274 -15.98 25.56 -20.51
N ALA A 275 -16.65 26.66 -20.15
CA ALA A 275 -17.31 26.76 -18.85
C ALA A 275 -18.40 25.69 -18.68
N LEU A 276 -19.25 25.50 -19.69
CA LEU A 276 -20.30 24.48 -19.67
C LEU A 276 -19.72 23.07 -19.59
N ALA A 277 -18.65 22.78 -20.34
CA ALA A 277 -17.95 21.49 -20.27
C ALA A 277 -17.34 21.24 -18.87
N GLY A 278 -16.65 22.23 -18.28
CA GLY A 278 -16.11 22.13 -16.93
C GLY A 278 -17.18 21.90 -15.86
N MET A 279 -18.30 22.65 -15.95
CA MET A 279 -19.45 22.46 -15.06
C MET A 279 -20.07 21.09 -15.22
N GLY A 280 -20.23 20.59 -16.47
CA GLY A 280 -20.75 19.25 -16.74
C GLY A 280 -19.87 18.14 -16.13
N ILE A 281 -18.55 18.25 -16.30
CA ILE A 281 -17.59 17.31 -15.70
C ILE A 281 -17.67 17.34 -14.16
N ALA A 282 -17.70 18.53 -13.56
CA ALA A 282 -17.81 18.69 -12.11
C ALA A 282 -19.15 18.13 -11.58
N ALA A 283 -20.26 18.41 -12.27
CA ALA A 283 -21.58 17.92 -11.91
C ALA A 283 -21.66 16.37 -12.02
N ALA A 284 -21.12 15.80 -13.09
CA ALA A 284 -21.06 14.33 -13.26
C ALA A 284 -20.23 13.67 -12.14
N TYR A 285 -19.10 14.26 -11.80
CA TYR A 285 -18.28 13.80 -10.69
C TYR A 285 -19.02 13.90 -9.35
N ALA A 286 -19.66 15.05 -9.07
CA ALA A 286 -20.45 15.23 -7.85
C ALA A 286 -21.60 14.23 -7.77
N ALA A 287 -22.30 14.00 -8.88
CA ALA A 287 -23.38 13.00 -8.96
C ALA A 287 -22.87 11.58 -8.65
N ALA A 288 -21.71 11.19 -9.21
CA ALA A 288 -21.08 9.89 -8.92
C ALA A 288 -20.71 9.74 -7.44
N VAL A 289 -20.12 10.80 -6.82
CA VAL A 289 -19.78 10.82 -5.40
C VAL A 289 -21.04 10.72 -4.52
N LEU A 290 -22.09 11.50 -4.84
CA LEU A 290 -23.35 11.47 -4.10
C LEU A 290 -24.04 10.10 -4.23
N ALA A 291 -24.09 9.53 -5.42
CA ALA A 291 -24.68 8.21 -5.66
C ALA A 291 -23.94 7.11 -4.87
N ALA A 292 -22.61 7.08 -4.92
CA ALA A 292 -21.82 6.12 -4.16
C ALA A 292 -21.98 6.31 -2.63
N SER A 293 -22.06 7.55 -2.17
CA SER A 293 -22.27 7.87 -0.75
C SER A 293 -23.67 7.47 -0.28
N ALA A 294 -24.70 7.76 -1.08
CA ALA A 294 -26.08 7.38 -0.80
C ALA A 294 -26.25 5.85 -0.76
N ALA A 295 -25.62 5.12 -1.68
CA ALA A 295 -25.63 3.65 -1.71
C ALA A 295 -25.00 3.01 -0.45
N ALA A 296 -24.11 3.71 0.24
CA ALA A 296 -23.52 3.25 1.51
C ALA A 296 -24.44 3.50 2.71
N SER A 297 -25.40 4.42 2.61
CA SER A 297 -26.25 4.87 3.72
C SER A 297 -27.07 3.75 4.39
N PRO A 298 -27.72 2.82 3.66
CA PRO A 298 -28.52 1.77 4.27
C PRO A 298 -27.72 0.82 5.17
N ARG A 299 -26.44 0.62 4.87
CA ARG A 299 -25.56 -0.30 5.62
C ARG A 299 -24.78 0.38 6.74
N HIS A 300 -24.43 1.65 6.56
CA HIS A 300 -23.47 2.34 7.44
C HIS A 300 -24.04 3.59 8.13
N GLY A 301 -25.26 3.97 7.77
CA GLY A 301 -25.96 5.13 8.32
C GLY A 301 -25.64 6.47 7.62
N PRO A 302 -26.52 7.48 7.79
CA PRO A 302 -26.44 8.74 7.06
C PRO A 302 -25.21 9.59 7.42
N ARG A 303 -24.71 9.51 8.65
CA ARG A 303 -23.48 10.25 9.06
C ARG A 303 -22.25 9.75 8.34
N VAL A 304 -22.12 8.44 8.13
CA VAL A 304 -21.00 7.84 7.38
C VAL A 304 -21.15 8.16 5.89
N ALA A 305 -22.36 8.06 5.34
CA ALA A 305 -22.65 8.45 3.96
C ALA A 305 -22.32 9.94 3.71
N GLY A 306 -22.68 10.83 4.62
CA GLY A 306 -22.27 12.24 4.56
C GLY A 306 -20.76 12.45 4.60
N ALA A 307 -20.03 11.70 5.44
CA ALA A 307 -18.58 11.77 5.47
C ALA A 307 -17.91 11.25 4.17
N LEU A 308 -18.50 10.25 3.49
CA LEU A 308 -18.02 9.74 2.20
C LEU A 308 -18.00 10.80 1.09
N THR A 309 -18.94 11.77 1.12
CA THR A 309 -18.95 12.89 0.15
C THR A 309 -17.70 13.76 0.24
N LEU A 310 -16.99 13.73 1.36
CA LEU A 310 -15.70 14.41 1.55
C LEU A 310 -14.51 13.47 1.31
N VAL A 311 -14.64 12.20 1.66
CA VAL A 311 -13.55 11.22 1.54
C VAL A 311 -13.15 11.00 0.07
N PHE A 312 -14.10 10.78 -0.84
CA PHE A 312 -13.78 10.57 -2.25
C PHE A 312 -13.05 11.77 -2.89
N PRO A 313 -13.52 13.02 -2.74
CA PRO A 313 -12.75 14.17 -3.21
C PRO A 313 -11.36 14.29 -2.59
N VAL A 314 -11.21 14.02 -1.29
CA VAL A 314 -9.89 14.02 -0.64
C VAL A 314 -8.95 13.02 -1.30
N LEU A 315 -9.41 11.80 -1.57
CA LEU A 315 -8.61 10.77 -2.25
C LEU A 315 -8.13 11.24 -3.63
N HIS A 316 -9.06 11.75 -4.45
CA HIS A 316 -8.77 12.11 -5.83
C HIS A 316 -7.98 13.40 -5.96
N VAL A 317 -8.36 14.44 -5.21
CA VAL A 317 -7.69 15.75 -5.30
C VAL A 317 -6.28 15.67 -4.70
N ALA A 318 -6.12 15.04 -3.53
CA ALA A 318 -4.80 14.91 -2.93
C ALA A 318 -3.84 14.12 -3.83
N TYR A 319 -4.31 12.99 -4.38
CA TYR A 319 -3.50 12.18 -5.31
C TYR A 319 -3.17 12.95 -6.58
N GLY A 320 -4.16 13.59 -7.21
CA GLY A 320 -3.98 14.34 -8.46
C GLY A 320 -3.00 15.51 -8.32
N LEU A 321 -3.14 16.31 -7.25
CA LEU A 321 -2.20 17.41 -6.96
C LEU A 321 -0.80 16.87 -6.66
N GLY A 322 -0.71 15.80 -5.86
CA GLY A 322 0.56 15.13 -5.60
C GLY A 322 1.24 14.69 -6.91
N PHE A 323 0.49 14.05 -7.81
CA PHE A 323 1.00 13.60 -9.11
C PHE A 323 1.52 14.76 -9.98
N LEU A 324 0.76 15.85 -10.08
CA LEU A 324 1.17 17.01 -10.87
C LEU A 324 2.45 17.67 -10.33
N LEU A 325 2.56 17.78 -9.00
CA LEU A 325 3.78 18.29 -8.36
C LEU A 325 4.95 17.32 -8.54
N GLY A 326 4.70 16.02 -8.38
CA GLY A 326 5.70 14.99 -8.63
C GLY A 326 6.19 14.95 -10.08
N LEU A 327 5.29 15.18 -11.06
CA LEU A 327 5.64 15.30 -12.48
C LEU A 327 6.59 16.49 -12.69
N ARG A 328 6.25 17.65 -12.12
CA ARG A 328 7.12 18.83 -12.18
C ARG A 328 8.51 18.57 -11.59
N ASP A 329 8.57 18.00 -10.40
CA ASP A 329 9.81 17.90 -9.62
C ASP A 329 10.69 16.75 -10.09
N HIS A 330 10.11 15.60 -10.41
CA HIS A 330 10.87 14.38 -10.75
C HIS A 330 11.12 14.21 -12.25
N VAL A 331 10.30 14.81 -13.11
CA VAL A 331 10.42 14.65 -14.57
C VAL A 331 10.90 15.93 -15.23
N LEU A 332 10.23 17.08 -14.98
CA LEU A 332 10.54 18.31 -15.69
C LEU A 332 11.77 19.05 -15.14
N ARG A 333 11.97 19.04 -13.79
CA ARG A 333 13.09 19.75 -13.17
C ARG A 333 14.32 18.90 -12.90
N SER A 334 14.21 17.58 -13.05
CA SER A 334 15.30 16.60 -12.83
C SER A 334 16.07 16.77 -11.50
N ARG A 335 15.48 17.41 -10.51
CA ARG A 335 16.10 17.61 -9.20
C ARG A 335 15.63 16.51 -8.25
N PRO A 336 16.51 15.67 -7.71
CA PRO A 336 16.15 14.76 -6.63
C PRO A 336 16.01 15.56 -5.32
N ARG A 337 14.80 15.87 -4.90
CA ARG A 337 14.49 16.39 -3.56
C ARG A 337 14.27 15.27 -2.53
N THR A 338 14.93 14.14 -2.70
CA THR A 338 14.77 12.97 -1.83
C THR A 338 15.13 13.26 -0.37
N ALA A 339 16.14 14.09 -0.12
CA ALA A 339 16.53 14.46 1.24
C ALA A 339 15.51 15.38 1.95
N GLU A 340 14.85 16.30 1.24
CA GLU A 340 13.81 17.16 1.83
C GLU A 340 12.48 16.42 2.03
N LEU A 341 12.22 15.36 1.27
CA LEU A 341 10.99 14.58 1.34
C LEU A 341 11.02 13.51 2.44
N SER A 342 12.21 13.03 2.81
CA SER A 342 12.39 12.22 4.03
C SER A 342 12.15 13.05 5.30
N ALA A 343 12.27 14.37 5.21
CA ALA A 343 11.94 15.32 6.27
C ALA A 343 10.44 15.67 6.32
N LEU A 344 9.65 15.35 5.27
CA LEU A 344 8.19 15.42 5.40
C LEU A 344 7.76 14.40 6.46
N PRO A 345 6.99 14.84 7.49
CA PRO A 345 6.51 13.91 8.49
C PRO A 345 5.78 12.77 7.76
N MET A 346 6.38 11.58 7.83
CA MET A 346 5.84 10.38 7.21
C MET A 346 4.40 10.25 7.66
N SER A 347 3.44 10.26 6.72
CA SER A 347 2.11 9.83 7.08
C SER A 347 2.26 8.35 7.42
N ARG A 348 2.24 8.05 8.70
CA ARG A 348 1.80 6.74 9.07
C ARG A 348 0.57 6.42 8.27
#